data_e3abdde3b89976781e47abcccc6d689a
#
_entry.id   e3abdde3b89976781e47abcccc6d689a
#
_cell.length_a   1.000
_cell.length_b   1.000
_cell.length_c   1.000
_cell.angle_alpha   90.00
_cell.angle_beta   90.00
_cell.angle_gamma   90.00
#
_symmetry.space_group_name_H-M   'P 1'
#
loop_
_entity.id
_entity.type
_entity.pdbx_description
1 polymer ?
#
loop_
_entity_poly.entity_id
_entity_poly.type
_entity_poly.pdbx_seq_one_letter_code
_entity_poly.pdbx_strand_id
1 'polypeptide(L)'
;MPMNGYGRQGGFLLIVAIVLVVVASMLAVTIAMIAATSGSSATDNLQSGQALFLADSGLEFEARRMAQNLDWYRSSADPTTSVTQNFGAGNFTVSTNLPATELSARVQPAATSVTVFTSNRFPTFAASPSPPTTCNPCYLALGDVSPSGGGEFVTYNAISGNTFTVTRAQSPGGYAPTLPSPPTATTQARGTPVYPVTTVSTATSSGCASTASIRLVAHPKFLNAGTINIEGEEIQYTGSSTSSGVTTLTGITRCADGLSAGPSYAVGTPVTPVLFNDASTNYETQINSTGTVGNTSRTEQKTVQRP
;
A
#
# COMPACT_ATOMS: atom_id res chain seq x y z
N MET A 1 5.81 32.20 96.59
CA MET A 1 6.59 31.86 95.38
C MET A 1 5.68 31.03 94.51
N PRO A 2 5.27 31.55 93.35
CA PRO A 2 4.46 30.73 92.38
C PRO A 2 5.41 29.93 91.47
N MET A 3 5.25 28.61 91.48
CA MET A 3 5.90 27.72 90.53
C MET A 3 5.23 27.85 89.14
N ASN A 4 6.02 28.34 88.19
CA ASN A 4 5.63 28.45 86.79
C ASN A 4 5.40 27.05 86.17
N GLY A 5 4.16 26.76 85.80
CA GLY A 5 3.77 25.60 85.08
C GLY A 5 4.10 25.73 83.57
N TYR A 6 5.36 25.59 83.17
CA TYR A 6 5.82 25.56 81.76
C TYR A 6 5.97 24.12 81.24
N GLY A 7 5.00 23.26 81.43
CA GLY A 7 5.25 21.85 81.13
C GLY A 7 4.33 21.18 80.12
N ARG A 8 3.32 21.87 79.49
CA ARG A 8 2.33 21.16 78.70
C ARG A 8 2.14 21.64 77.23
N GLN A 9 2.83 22.66 76.78
CA GLN A 9 2.67 23.16 75.43
C GLN A 9 3.62 22.55 74.39
N GLY A 10 4.72 21.87 74.79
CA GLY A 10 5.70 21.32 73.86
C GLY A 10 5.21 20.13 73.03
N GLY A 11 4.31 19.30 73.59
CA GLY A 11 3.82 18.10 72.89
C GLY A 11 2.86 18.41 71.69
N PHE A 12 2.04 19.45 71.90
CA PHE A 12 1.10 19.84 70.83
C PHE A 12 1.83 20.44 69.62
N LEU A 13 2.82 21.29 69.83
CA LEU A 13 3.62 21.88 68.74
C LEU A 13 4.39 20.83 67.96
N LEU A 14 4.87 19.75 68.62
CA LEU A 14 5.53 18.65 67.87
C LEU A 14 4.61 17.91 67.00
N ILE A 15 3.37 17.61 67.40
CA ILE A 15 2.35 16.95 66.55
C ILE A 15 1.98 17.82 65.36
N VAL A 16 1.77 19.12 65.58
CA VAL A 16 1.46 20.06 64.50
C VAL A 16 2.61 20.15 63.49
N ALA A 17 3.85 20.17 63.94
CA ALA A 17 5.05 20.19 63.11
C ALA A 17 5.14 18.92 62.23
N ILE A 18 4.90 17.75 62.85
CA ILE A 18 4.91 16.48 62.10
C ILE A 18 3.81 16.44 61.03
N VAL A 19 2.58 16.85 61.38
CA VAL A 19 1.47 16.92 60.41
C VAL A 19 1.79 17.88 59.25
N LEU A 20 2.38 19.03 59.57
CA LEU A 20 2.73 20.02 58.54
C LEU A 20 3.83 19.50 57.61
N VAL A 21 4.84 18.80 58.14
CA VAL A 21 5.90 18.17 57.33
C VAL A 21 5.31 17.06 56.43
N VAL A 22 4.39 16.23 56.94
CA VAL A 22 3.74 15.18 56.14
C VAL A 22 2.89 15.77 55.04
N VAL A 23 2.09 16.79 55.33
CA VAL A 23 1.28 17.48 54.31
C VAL A 23 2.17 18.17 53.28
N ALA A 24 3.23 18.86 53.71
CA ALA A 24 4.16 19.51 52.77
C ALA A 24 4.89 18.49 51.90
N SER A 25 5.28 17.34 52.43
CA SER A 25 5.94 16.28 51.65
C SER A 25 4.98 15.64 50.61
N MET A 26 3.71 15.40 50.96
CA MET A 26 2.70 14.92 50.03
C MET A 26 2.45 15.94 48.89
N LEU A 27 2.40 17.22 49.21
CA LEU A 27 2.25 18.29 48.23
C LEU A 27 3.46 18.36 47.27
N ALA A 28 4.66 18.26 47.80
CA ALA A 28 5.90 18.25 47.03
C ALA A 28 5.96 17.08 46.02
N VAL A 29 5.57 15.87 46.50
CA VAL A 29 5.49 14.69 45.59
C VAL A 29 4.45 14.86 44.49
N THR A 30 3.28 15.42 44.82
CA THR A 30 2.21 15.67 43.83
C THR A 30 2.66 16.69 42.77
N ILE A 31 3.29 17.76 43.18
CA ILE A 31 3.84 18.77 42.26
C ILE A 31 4.93 18.17 41.40
N ALA A 32 5.82 17.35 41.93
CA ALA A 32 6.88 16.68 41.18
C ALA A 32 6.29 15.72 40.13
N MET A 33 5.26 14.96 40.50
CA MET A 33 4.56 14.08 39.54
C MET A 33 3.89 14.86 38.40
N ILE A 34 3.21 15.95 38.73
CA ILE A 34 2.56 16.80 37.70
C ILE A 34 3.63 17.43 36.80
N ALA A 35 4.72 17.91 37.33
CA ALA A 35 5.82 18.47 36.55
C ALA A 35 6.45 17.42 35.61
N ALA A 36 6.69 16.21 36.12
CA ALA A 36 7.24 15.11 35.34
C ALA A 36 6.30 14.67 34.19
N THR A 37 5.00 14.51 34.47
CA THR A 37 4.01 14.16 33.46
C THR A 37 3.79 15.26 32.44
N SER A 38 3.79 16.52 32.84
CA SER A 38 3.68 17.66 31.92
C SER A 38 4.91 17.78 31.04
N GLY A 39 6.09 17.52 31.55
CA GLY A 39 7.34 17.52 30.81
C GLY A 39 7.39 16.40 29.78
N SER A 40 6.99 15.18 30.12
CA SER A 40 6.91 14.07 29.17
C SER A 40 5.87 14.33 28.06
N SER A 41 4.68 14.80 28.42
CA SER A 41 3.64 15.19 27.44
C SER A 41 4.11 16.28 26.46
N ALA A 42 4.84 17.27 26.95
CA ALA A 42 5.39 18.34 26.09
C ALA A 42 6.43 17.79 25.13
N THR A 43 7.29 16.87 25.59
CA THR A 43 8.29 16.21 24.73
C THR A 43 7.64 15.33 23.69
N ASP A 44 6.62 14.54 24.05
CA ASP A 44 5.89 13.66 23.14
C ASP A 44 5.15 14.48 22.06
N ASN A 45 4.56 15.60 22.43
CA ASN A 45 3.91 16.52 21.48
C ASN A 45 4.93 17.14 20.51
N LEU A 46 6.10 17.54 21.01
CA LEU A 46 7.17 18.07 20.16
C LEU A 46 7.69 17.00 19.17
N GLN A 47 7.96 15.79 19.67
CA GLN A 47 8.40 14.68 18.82
C GLN A 47 7.35 14.29 17.80
N SER A 48 6.06 14.31 18.17
CA SER A 48 4.95 14.04 17.27
C SER A 48 4.85 15.09 16.15
N GLY A 49 5.01 16.37 16.49
CA GLY A 49 5.07 17.46 15.52
C GLY A 49 6.26 17.33 14.57
N GLN A 50 7.43 17.03 15.09
CA GLN A 50 8.62 16.80 14.28
C GLN A 50 8.49 15.58 13.36
N ALA A 51 7.92 14.48 13.87
CA ALA A 51 7.66 13.29 13.06
C ALA A 51 6.67 13.57 11.91
N LEU A 52 5.64 14.40 12.15
CA LEU A 52 4.71 14.86 11.12
C LEU A 52 5.42 15.67 10.03
N PHE A 53 6.24 16.66 10.43
CA PHE A 53 7.03 17.44 9.46
C PHE A 53 8.01 16.59 8.66
N LEU A 54 8.59 15.56 9.26
CA LEU A 54 9.45 14.62 8.54
C LEU A 54 8.65 13.79 7.55
N ALA A 55 7.45 13.34 7.91
CA ALA A 55 6.56 12.61 6.99
C ALA A 55 6.19 13.49 5.79
N ASP A 56 5.80 14.74 6.01
CA ASP A 56 5.49 15.69 4.94
C ASP A 56 6.71 16.00 4.06
N SER A 57 7.87 16.16 4.68
CA SER A 57 9.15 16.34 3.95
C SER A 57 9.46 15.15 3.05
N GLY A 58 9.14 13.93 3.49
CA GLY A 58 9.29 12.72 2.68
C GLY A 58 8.34 12.71 1.48
N LEU A 59 7.10 13.16 1.63
CA LEU A 59 6.17 13.31 0.50
C LEU A 59 6.69 14.30 -0.54
N GLU A 60 7.18 15.46 -0.09
CA GLU A 60 7.75 16.47 -0.99
C GLU A 60 9.06 16.00 -1.65
N PHE A 61 9.90 15.28 -0.92
CA PHE A 61 11.11 14.66 -1.48
C PHE A 61 10.76 13.73 -2.64
N GLU A 62 9.78 12.86 -2.44
CA GLU A 62 9.37 11.90 -3.45
C GLU A 62 8.66 12.57 -4.63
N ALA A 63 7.80 13.54 -4.37
CA ALA A 63 7.15 14.32 -5.42
C ALA A 63 8.17 15.04 -6.31
N ARG A 64 9.22 15.64 -5.73
CA ARG A 64 10.32 16.26 -6.49
C ARG A 64 11.13 15.24 -7.29
N ARG A 65 11.40 14.09 -6.69
CA ARG A 65 12.12 12.98 -7.33
C ARG A 65 11.34 12.48 -8.56
N MET A 66 10.03 12.34 -8.43
CA MET A 66 9.15 11.99 -9.55
C MET A 66 9.11 13.08 -10.64
N ALA A 67 9.09 14.34 -10.25
CA ALA A 67 9.06 15.46 -11.20
C ALA A 67 10.40 15.66 -11.94
N GLN A 68 11.52 15.43 -11.27
CA GLN A 68 12.86 15.60 -11.86
C GLN A 68 13.28 14.43 -12.75
N ASN A 69 12.85 13.24 -12.41
CA ASN A 69 13.17 12.04 -13.17
C ASN A 69 11.92 11.17 -13.25
N LEU A 70 11.15 11.34 -14.30
CA LEU A 70 9.92 10.54 -14.55
C LEU A 70 10.21 9.04 -14.60
N ASP A 71 11.44 8.64 -14.78
CA ASP A 71 11.88 7.25 -14.89
C ASP A 71 12.57 6.71 -13.61
N TRP A 72 12.60 7.47 -12.51
CA TRP A 72 13.34 7.09 -11.30
C TRP A 72 12.94 5.71 -10.75
N TYR A 73 11.65 5.41 -10.74
CA TYR A 73 11.11 4.13 -10.30
C TYR A 73 11.35 3.02 -11.34
N ARG A 74 11.61 3.37 -12.60
CA ARG A 74 11.89 2.44 -13.68
C ARG A 74 13.33 1.93 -13.66
N SER A 75 14.24 2.72 -13.13
CA SER A 75 15.65 2.36 -13.01
C SER A 75 15.95 1.60 -11.72
N SER A 76 15.03 1.57 -10.75
CA SER A 76 15.23 0.82 -9.51
C SER A 76 14.88 -0.65 -9.70
N ALA A 77 15.65 -1.52 -9.07
CA ALA A 77 15.44 -2.96 -9.14
C ALA A 77 14.08 -3.39 -8.55
N ASP A 78 13.55 -2.59 -7.63
CA ASP A 78 12.21 -2.77 -7.07
C ASP A 78 11.55 -1.41 -6.80
N PRO A 79 10.51 -1.03 -7.55
CA PRO A 79 9.78 0.21 -7.33
C PRO A 79 9.01 0.29 -6.00
N THR A 80 8.89 -0.82 -5.27
CA THR A 80 8.36 -0.84 -3.89
C THR A 80 9.43 -0.65 -2.83
N THR A 81 10.68 -0.52 -3.22
CA THR A 81 11.74 -0.30 -2.23
C THR A 81 11.49 1.02 -1.53
N SER A 82 11.33 0.96 -0.22
CA SER A 82 11.24 2.14 0.60
C SER A 82 12.59 2.86 0.62
N VAL A 83 12.56 4.18 0.53
CA VAL A 83 13.74 5.03 0.65
C VAL A 83 13.71 5.68 2.03
N THR A 84 14.74 5.43 2.83
CA THR A 84 14.90 6.07 4.13
C THR A 84 15.97 7.16 4.03
N GLN A 85 15.64 8.36 4.50
CA GLN A 85 16.58 9.49 4.59
C GLN A 85 16.62 9.98 6.03
N ASN A 86 17.84 10.19 6.53
CA ASN A 86 18.07 10.78 7.85
C ASN A 86 18.02 12.31 7.74
N PHE A 87 17.33 12.95 8.66
CA PHE A 87 17.22 14.40 8.71
C PHE A 87 17.21 14.88 10.16
N GLY A 88 18.30 15.51 10.58
CA GLY A 88 18.48 15.97 11.97
C GLY A 88 18.45 14.82 12.97
N ALA A 89 17.58 14.91 13.97
CA ALA A 89 17.41 13.90 15.02
C ALA A 89 16.43 12.77 14.65
N GLY A 90 15.92 12.75 13.43
CA GLY A 90 14.96 11.75 12.96
C GLY A 90 15.23 11.29 11.54
N ASN A 91 14.31 10.53 11.01
CA ASN A 91 14.33 10.09 9.61
C ASN A 91 12.91 10.07 9.04
N PHE A 92 12.84 10.07 7.73
CA PHE A 92 11.61 9.67 7.04
C PHE A 92 11.87 8.46 6.15
N THR A 93 10.86 7.62 6.03
CA THR A 93 10.85 6.48 5.11
C THR A 93 9.70 6.66 4.15
N VAL A 94 10.01 6.74 2.87
CA VAL A 94 9.01 6.86 1.80
C VAL A 94 8.88 5.52 1.10
N SER A 95 7.66 5.08 0.89
CA SER A 95 7.33 3.93 0.05
C SER A 95 6.30 4.36 -1.00
N THR A 96 6.57 3.98 -2.24
CA THR A 96 5.61 4.11 -3.34
C THR A 96 5.08 2.73 -3.68
N ASN A 97 3.76 2.65 -3.75
CA ASN A 97 3.10 1.39 -4.04
C ASN A 97 2.78 1.31 -5.54
N LEU A 98 3.72 0.77 -6.32
CA LEU A 98 3.56 0.56 -7.75
C LEU A 98 3.56 -0.94 -8.05
N PRO A 99 2.41 -1.65 -8.03
CA PRO A 99 2.34 -3.06 -8.38
C PRO A 99 2.52 -3.35 -9.89
N ALA A 100 2.61 -2.33 -10.76
CA ALA A 100 2.85 -2.47 -12.20
C ALA A 100 4.22 -1.94 -12.63
N THR A 101 4.53 -2.17 -13.86
CA THR A 101 5.60 -1.54 -14.61
C THR A 101 5.01 -0.87 -15.84
N GLU A 102 5.85 -0.34 -16.70
CA GLU A 102 5.43 0.24 -17.96
C GLU A 102 6.27 -0.30 -19.13
N LEU A 103 5.73 -0.16 -20.33
CA LEU A 103 6.45 -0.47 -21.56
C LEU A 103 7.66 0.47 -21.73
N SER A 104 8.85 -0.09 -21.86
CA SER A 104 10.07 0.68 -22.14
C SER A 104 10.19 1.07 -23.62
N ALA A 105 9.43 0.39 -24.49
CA ALA A 105 9.36 0.65 -25.92
C ALA A 105 7.94 0.46 -26.46
N ARG A 106 7.64 1.07 -27.60
CA ARG A 106 6.37 0.85 -28.30
C ARG A 106 6.26 -0.61 -28.77
N VAL A 107 5.09 -1.20 -28.58
CA VAL A 107 4.80 -2.60 -28.95
C VAL A 107 3.81 -2.63 -30.10
N GLN A 108 4.18 -3.27 -31.19
CA GLN A 108 3.32 -3.45 -32.39
C GLN A 108 2.39 -4.66 -32.21
N PRO A 109 1.25 -4.74 -32.94
CA PRO A 109 0.31 -5.85 -32.82
C PRO A 109 0.93 -7.23 -33.06
N ALA A 110 1.86 -7.35 -34.01
CA ALA A 110 2.54 -8.60 -34.35
C ALA A 110 3.78 -8.90 -33.47
N ALA A 111 4.02 -8.10 -32.41
CA ALA A 111 5.20 -8.30 -31.57
C ALA A 111 5.12 -9.62 -30.80
N THR A 112 6.20 -10.37 -30.81
CA THR A 112 6.39 -11.61 -30.03
C THR A 112 7.21 -11.37 -28.75
N SER A 113 7.58 -10.12 -28.50
CA SER A 113 8.27 -9.71 -27.28
C SER A 113 7.76 -8.37 -26.77
N VAL A 114 7.78 -8.21 -25.46
CA VAL A 114 7.39 -7.00 -24.75
C VAL A 114 8.51 -6.65 -23.77
N THR A 115 9.06 -5.45 -23.88
CA THR A 115 10.11 -4.97 -22.96
C THR A 115 9.53 -3.92 -22.03
N VAL A 116 9.75 -4.11 -20.75
CA VAL A 116 9.28 -3.25 -19.65
C VAL A 116 10.46 -2.60 -18.92
N PHE A 117 10.20 -1.63 -18.06
CA PHE A 117 11.24 -1.01 -17.25
C PHE A 117 11.72 -1.90 -16.11
N THR A 118 10.83 -2.73 -15.54
CA THR A 118 11.21 -3.75 -14.55
C THR A 118 10.28 -4.96 -14.64
N SER A 119 10.86 -6.15 -14.59
CA SER A 119 10.12 -7.42 -14.58
C SER A 119 9.91 -7.98 -13.17
N ASN A 120 10.40 -7.32 -12.12
CA ASN A 120 10.41 -7.84 -10.74
C ASN A 120 9.02 -8.10 -10.15
N ARG A 121 7.97 -7.55 -10.79
CA ARG A 121 6.56 -7.71 -10.40
C ARG A 121 5.88 -8.91 -11.02
N PHE A 122 6.57 -9.65 -11.85
CA PHE A 122 5.99 -10.76 -12.59
C PHE A 122 6.58 -12.09 -12.13
N PRO A 123 5.74 -13.13 -11.95
CA PRO A 123 6.21 -14.47 -11.65
C PRO A 123 6.95 -15.06 -12.86
N THR A 124 7.89 -15.95 -12.59
CA THR A 124 8.57 -16.68 -13.64
C THR A 124 7.66 -17.78 -14.19
N PHE A 125 7.74 -18.02 -15.50
CA PHE A 125 7.06 -19.14 -16.12
C PHE A 125 7.66 -20.47 -15.67
N ALA A 126 6.81 -21.47 -15.46
CA ALA A 126 7.24 -22.85 -15.25
C ALA A 126 6.30 -23.82 -15.97
N ALA A 127 6.86 -24.87 -16.53
CA ALA A 127 6.08 -25.91 -17.20
C ALA A 127 5.11 -26.62 -16.25
N SER A 128 5.47 -26.69 -14.96
CA SER A 128 4.60 -27.17 -13.89
C SER A 128 4.53 -26.09 -12.80
N PRO A 129 3.40 -25.41 -12.62
CA PRO A 129 3.31 -24.30 -11.69
C PRO A 129 3.43 -24.79 -10.25
N SER A 130 4.31 -24.13 -9.51
CA SER A 130 4.43 -24.30 -8.06
C SER A 130 4.23 -22.93 -7.42
N PRO A 131 3.07 -22.66 -6.83
CA PRO A 131 2.80 -21.37 -6.20
C PRO A 131 3.76 -21.15 -5.01
N PRO A 132 4.10 -19.90 -4.70
CA PRO A 132 3.57 -18.64 -5.29
C PRO A 132 4.52 -17.98 -6.31
N THR A 133 5.60 -18.60 -6.75
CA THR A 133 6.67 -17.97 -7.54
C THR A 133 6.57 -18.18 -9.04
N THR A 134 5.74 -19.12 -9.47
CA THR A 134 5.64 -19.54 -10.88
C THR A 134 4.18 -19.56 -11.36
N CYS A 135 3.99 -19.52 -12.67
CA CYS A 135 2.68 -19.58 -13.32
C CYS A 135 2.72 -20.38 -14.63
N ASN A 136 1.57 -20.97 -15.00
CA ASN A 136 1.36 -21.61 -16.31
C ASN A 136 -0.15 -21.71 -16.64
N PRO A 137 -0.67 -20.96 -17.60
CA PRO A 137 -0.02 -19.87 -18.32
C PRO A 137 0.20 -18.65 -17.42
N CYS A 138 1.18 -17.83 -17.78
CA CYS A 138 1.41 -16.55 -17.15
C CYS A 138 0.76 -15.45 -17.97
N TYR A 139 0.08 -14.51 -17.31
CA TYR A 139 -0.59 -13.41 -17.99
C TYR A 139 -0.04 -12.07 -17.53
N LEU A 140 -0.09 -11.11 -18.44
CA LEU A 140 0.06 -9.70 -18.15
C LEU A 140 -1.04 -8.92 -18.90
N ALA A 141 -1.41 -7.77 -18.39
CA ALA A 141 -2.29 -6.81 -19.05
C ALA A 141 -1.47 -5.63 -19.53
N LEU A 142 -1.69 -5.21 -20.76
CA LEU A 142 -1.11 -4.02 -21.36
C LEU A 142 -2.19 -2.94 -21.42
N GLY A 143 -1.99 -1.86 -20.67
CA GLY A 143 -2.95 -0.76 -20.61
C GLY A 143 -4.23 -1.10 -19.85
N ASP A 144 -5.25 -0.29 -20.09
CA ASP A 144 -6.58 -0.48 -19.52
C ASP A 144 -7.32 -1.63 -20.20
N VAL A 145 -7.50 -2.72 -19.47
CA VAL A 145 -8.20 -3.93 -19.93
C VAL A 145 -9.68 -3.95 -19.51
N SER A 146 -10.22 -2.81 -19.07
CA SER A 146 -11.66 -2.66 -18.86
C SER A 146 -12.43 -2.81 -20.19
N PRO A 147 -13.74 -3.09 -20.15
CA PRO A 147 -14.56 -3.24 -21.36
C PRO A 147 -14.54 -2.05 -22.31
N SER A 148 -14.27 -0.84 -21.81
CA SER A 148 -14.16 0.39 -22.59
C SER A 148 -12.70 0.79 -22.89
N GLY A 149 -11.72 0.09 -22.30
CA GLY A 149 -10.31 0.38 -22.45
C GLY A 149 -9.73 -0.14 -23.77
N GLY A 150 -8.57 0.40 -24.14
CA GLY A 150 -7.80 -0.04 -25.32
C GLY A 150 -6.71 -1.06 -25.00
N GLY A 151 -6.74 -1.62 -23.79
CA GLY A 151 -5.77 -2.60 -23.32
C GLY A 151 -6.01 -4.01 -23.83
N GLU A 152 -5.07 -4.89 -23.55
CA GLU A 152 -5.16 -6.31 -23.93
C GLU A 152 -4.51 -7.22 -22.91
N PHE A 153 -4.98 -8.46 -22.83
CA PHE A 153 -4.31 -9.54 -22.12
C PHE A 153 -3.31 -10.25 -23.03
N VAL A 154 -2.19 -10.58 -22.44
CA VAL A 154 -1.06 -11.19 -23.13
C VAL A 154 -0.55 -12.34 -22.28
N THR A 155 -0.29 -13.51 -22.88
CA THR A 155 0.45 -14.58 -22.20
C THR A 155 1.94 -14.42 -22.41
N TYR A 156 2.74 -14.84 -21.43
CA TYR A 156 4.18 -14.95 -21.60
C TYR A 156 4.66 -16.32 -21.14
N ASN A 157 5.73 -16.79 -21.76
CA ASN A 157 6.34 -18.09 -21.46
C ASN A 157 7.82 -18.00 -21.10
N ALA A 158 8.42 -16.83 -21.17
CA ALA A 158 9.79 -16.60 -20.75
C ALA A 158 9.99 -15.12 -20.37
N ILE A 159 10.90 -14.90 -19.44
CA ILE A 159 11.41 -13.57 -19.06
C ILE A 159 12.93 -13.62 -19.16
N SER A 160 13.52 -12.71 -19.93
CA SER A 160 14.96 -12.50 -20.02
C SER A 160 15.29 -11.04 -19.72
N GLY A 161 15.88 -10.80 -18.54
CA GLY A 161 15.99 -9.43 -18.02
C GLY A 161 14.61 -8.79 -17.89
N ASN A 162 14.40 -7.68 -18.57
CA ASN A 162 13.11 -6.96 -18.60
C ASN A 162 12.28 -7.23 -19.86
N THR A 163 12.59 -8.30 -20.61
CA THR A 163 11.87 -8.64 -21.84
C THR A 163 11.10 -9.95 -21.66
N PHE A 164 9.82 -9.89 -21.96
CA PHE A 164 8.91 -11.04 -21.97
C PHE A 164 8.79 -11.60 -23.39
N THR A 165 8.87 -12.92 -23.55
CA THR A 165 8.44 -13.59 -24.76
C THR A 165 6.95 -13.83 -24.69
N VAL A 166 6.17 -13.29 -25.60
CA VAL A 166 4.73 -13.16 -25.46
C VAL A 166 3.92 -13.73 -26.64
N THR A 167 2.68 -14.11 -26.32
CA THR A 167 1.61 -14.28 -27.30
C THR A 167 0.52 -13.26 -27.01
N ARG A 168 0.20 -12.44 -28.02
CA ARG A 168 -0.71 -11.30 -27.93
C ARG A 168 -2.18 -11.72 -28.06
N ALA A 169 -3.10 -10.82 -27.64
CA ALA A 169 -4.55 -10.97 -27.79
C ALA A 169 -5.09 -12.27 -27.16
N GLN A 170 -4.84 -12.47 -25.89
CA GLN A 170 -5.22 -13.69 -25.16
C GLN A 170 -6.45 -13.48 -24.28
N SER A 171 -7.11 -14.59 -23.93
CA SER A 171 -8.23 -14.62 -22.99
C SER A 171 -7.84 -15.43 -21.76
N PRO A 172 -7.50 -14.80 -20.63
CA PRO A 172 -7.12 -15.51 -19.40
C PRO A 172 -8.22 -16.47 -18.92
N GLY A 173 -7.81 -17.67 -18.47
CA GLY A 173 -8.71 -18.65 -17.85
C GLY A 173 -9.83 -19.19 -18.72
N GLY A 174 -9.75 -19.02 -20.06
CA GLY A 174 -10.86 -19.34 -20.97
C GLY A 174 -11.99 -18.31 -20.89
N TYR A 175 -11.76 -17.22 -20.19
CA TYR A 175 -12.66 -16.07 -20.10
C TYR A 175 -12.85 -15.50 -21.52
N ALA A 176 -14.07 -15.61 -22.03
CA ALA A 176 -14.50 -14.88 -23.20
C ALA A 176 -15.14 -13.58 -22.70
N PRO A 177 -14.42 -12.46 -22.70
CA PRO A 177 -15.00 -11.19 -22.30
C PRO A 177 -16.19 -10.88 -23.21
N THR A 178 -17.16 -10.17 -22.68
CA THR A 178 -18.21 -9.48 -23.49
C THR A 178 -17.60 -8.38 -24.37
N LEU A 179 -16.27 -8.26 -24.37
CA LEU A 179 -15.48 -7.44 -25.29
C LEU A 179 -15.70 -7.93 -26.74
N PRO A 180 -15.56 -7.01 -27.73
CA PRO A 180 -15.67 -7.41 -29.11
C PRO A 180 -14.75 -8.62 -29.40
N SER A 181 -15.36 -9.76 -29.65
CA SER A 181 -14.66 -11.02 -29.91
C SER A 181 -14.23 -11.09 -31.37
N PRO A 182 -13.03 -11.51 -31.69
CA PRO A 182 -11.94 -11.98 -30.81
C PRO A 182 -11.10 -10.83 -30.23
N PRO A 183 -10.36 -11.06 -29.12
CA PRO A 183 -9.43 -10.05 -28.62
C PRO A 183 -8.43 -9.70 -29.72
N THR A 184 -8.28 -8.41 -29.98
CA THR A 184 -7.41 -7.92 -31.07
C THR A 184 -6.17 -7.28 -30.47
N ALA A 185 -4.99 -7.68 -30.94
CA ALA A 185 -3.76 -7.03 -30.56
C ALA A 185 -3.73 -5.59 -31.08
N THR A 186 -3.50 -4.64 -30.19
CA THR A 186 -3.41 -3.22 -30.51
C THR A 186 -1.99 -2.70 -30.39
N THR A 187 -1.69 -1.59 -31.04
CA THR A 187 -0.42 -0.92 -30.84
C THR A 187 -0.42 -0.28 -29.45
N GLN A 188 0.56 -0.65 -28.62
CA GLN A 188 0.74 -0.05 -27.29
C GLN A 188 1.92 0.92 -27.32
N ALA A 189 1.71 2.11 -26.77
CA ALA A 189 2.75 3.14 -26.73
C ALA A 189 3.81 2.82 -25.66
N ARG A 190 5.00 3.43 -25.78
CA ARG A 190 5.95 3.49 -24.66
C ARG A 190 5.27 4.21 -23.47
N GLY A 191 5.48 3.71 -22.27
CA GLY A 191 4.86 4.24 -21.06
C GLY A 191 3.47 3.64 -20.77
N THR A 192 2.92 2.79 -21.65
CA THR A 192 1.69 2.06 -21.33
C THR A 192 1.92 1.20 -20.09
N PRO A 193 1.03 1.26 -19.08
CA PRO A 193 1.12 0.43 -17.90
C PRO A 193 1.07 -1.06 -18.24
N VAL A 194 1.82 -1.86 -17.47
CA VAL A 194 1.85 -3.32 -17.61
C VAL A 194 1.59 -3.92 -16.24
N TYR A 195 0.50 -4.67 -16.12
CA TYR A 195 0.03 -5.23 -14.85
C TYR A 195 0.23 -6.73 -14.79
N PRO A 196 0.59 -7.28 -13.62
CA PRO A 196 0.46 -8.70 -13.38
C PRO A 196 -1.03 -9.08 -13.34
N VAL A 197 -1.36 -10.24 -13.89
CA VAL A 197 -2.74 -10.74 -13.94
C VAL A 197 -2.84 -12.07 -13.23
N THR A 198 -3.82 -12.21 -12.35
CA THR A 198 -4.31 -13.48 -11.83
C THR A 198 -5.77 -13.70 -12.24
N THR A 199 -6.39 -14.73 -11.73
CA THR A 199 -7.80 -15.04 -12.03
C THR A 199 -8.57 -15.38 -10.77
N VAL A 200 -9.88 -15.18 -10.82
CA VAL A 200 -10.81 -15.63 -9.78
C VAL A 200 -10.76 -17.16 -9.68
N SER A 201 -10.50 -17.69 -8.49
CA SER A 201 -10.42 -19.14 -8.24
C SER A 201 -11.74 -19.74 -7.74
N THR A 202 -12.66 -18.91 -7.21
CA THR A 202 -13.99 -19.34 -6.77
C THR A 202 -14.98 -18.25 -7.17
N ALA A 203 -16.05 -18.63 -7.87
CA ALA A 203 -17.08 -17.69 -8.32
C ALA A 203 -17.59 -16.82 -7.18
N THR A 204 -17.82 -15.53 -7.45
CA THR A 204 -18.35 -14.56 -6.50
C THR A 204 -19.83 -14.32 -6.75
N SER A 205 -20.57 -13.97 -5.70
CA SER A 205 -21.96 -13.52 -5.85
C SER A 205 -22.03 -12.07 -6.34
N SER A 206 -23.19 -11.71 -6.92
CA SER A 206 -23.48 -10.32 -7.28
C SER A 206 -23.82 -9.49 -6.05
N GLY A 207 -23.67 -8.17 -6.16
CA GLY A 207 -24.03 -7.18 -5.16
C GLY A 207 -22.86 -6.44 -4.54
N CYS A 208 -23.12 -5.23 -4.06
CA CYS A 208 -22.12 -4.41 -3.36
C CYS A 208 -22.04 -4.73 -1.85
N ALA A 209 -22.92 -5.58 -1.33
CA ALA A 209 -22.81 -6.04 0.05
C ALA A 209 -21.48 -6.75 0.25
N SER A 210 -20.79 -6.43 1.34
CA SER A 210 -19.47 -6.99 1.65
C SER A 210 -19.50 -8.51 1.59
N THR A 211 -18.83 -9.07 0.61
CA THR A 211 -18.51 -10.50 0.62
C THR A 211 -17.44 -10.73 1.68
N ALA A 212 -17.53 -11.81 2.42
CA ALA A 212 -16.55 -12.10 3.48
C ALA A 212 -15.12 -12.23 2.91
N SER A 213 -14.99 -12.71 1.66
CA SER A 213 -13.70 -12.86 1.00
C SER A 213 -13.83 -13.05 -0.52
N ILE A 214 -12.78 -12.74 -1.26
CA ILE A 214 -12.62 -13.11 -2.68
C ILE A 214 -11.40 -14.03 -2.79
N ARG A 215 -11.53 -15.11 -3.54
CA ARG A 215 -10.46 -16.09 -3.72
C ARG A 215 -9.90 -16.00 -5.14
N LEU A 216 -8.60 -15.84 -5.21
CA LEU A 216 -7.84 -15.71 -6.46
C LEU A 216 -6.87 -16.86 -6.60
N VAL A 217 -6.48 -17.19 -7.81
CA VAL A 217 -5.29 -18.02 -8.03
C VAL A 217 -4.10 -17.28 -7.44
N ALA A 218 -3.26 -17.98 -6.67
CA ALA A 218 -2.14 -17.33 -5.98
C ALA A 218 -1.21 -16.64 -6.95
N HIS A 219 -0.85 -15.40 -6.63
CA HIS A 219 0.09 -14.62 -7.39
C HIS A 219 1.05 -13.92 -6.41
N PRO A 220 2.39 -14.10 -6.57
CA PRO A 220 3.36 -13.68 -5.57
C PRO A 220 3.50 -12.16 -5.46
N LYS A 221 3.00 -11.43 -6.43
CA LYS A 221 3.19 -9.98 -6.55
C LYS A 221 1.93 -9.16 -6.24
N PHE A 222 0.85 -9.79 -5.79
CA PHE A 222 -0.29 -9.07 -5.23
C PHE A 222 0.01 -8.67 -3.78
N LEU A 223 -0.35 -7.44 -3.43
CA LEU A 223 -0.06 -6.86 -2.12
C LEU A 223 -0.92 -7.50 -1.03
N ASN A 224 -0.53 -7.30 0.23
CA ASN A 224 -1.30 -7.76 1.38
C ASN A 224 -2.61 -6.96 1.59
N ALA A 225 -2.65 -5.73 1.12
CA ALA A 225 -3.84 -4.87 1.09
C ALA A 225 -3.77 -3.96 -0.13
N GLY A 226 -4.90 -3.47 -0.62
CA GLY A 226 -4.95 -2.59 -1.78
C GLY A 226 -6.29 -2.62 -2.49
N THR A 227 -6.25 -2.32 -3.77
CA THR A 227 -7.41 -2.35 -4.67
C THR A 227 -7.11 -3.27 -5.85
N ILE A 228 -8.09 -4.05 -6.25
CA ILE A 228 -8.05 -4.86 -7.48
C ILE A 228 -9.15 -4.41 -8.41
N ASN A 229 -8.93 -4.61 -9.71
CA ASN A 229 -9.95 -4.44 -10.75
C ASN A 229 -10.36 -5.81 -11.29
N ILE A 230 -11.66 -6.04 -11.35
CA ILE A 230 -12.27 -7.21 -11.98
C ILE A 230 -13.35 -6.70 -12.92
N GLU A 231 -13.13 -6.81 -14.24
CA GLU A 231 -14.08 -6.37 -15.27
C GLU A 231 -14.53 -4.91 -15.16
N GLY A 232 -13.70 -4.03 -14.63
CA GLY A 232 -14.00 -2.62 -14.44
C GLY A 232 -14.52 -2.27 -13.03
N GLU A 233 -14.90 -3.24 -12.20
CA GLU A 233 -15.23 -2.97 -10.80
C GLU A 233 -13.94 -2.84 -9.98
N GLU A 234 -13.80 -1.74 -9.26
CA GLU A 234 -12.76 -1.55 -8.25
C GLU A 234 -13.19 -2.13 -6.90
N ILE A 235 -12.41 -3.05 -6.39
CA ILE A 235 -12.66 -3.76 -5.15
C ILE A 235 -11.50 -3.52 -4.20
N GLN A 236 -11.78 -2.87 -3.08
CA GLN A 236 -10.80 -2.67 -2.02
C GLN A 236 -10.73 -3.90 -1.11
N TYR A 237 -9.54 -4.19 -0.60
CA TYR A 237 -9.32 -5.24 0.40
C TYR A 237 -8.28 -4.80 1.42
N THR A 238 -8.46 -5.21 2.68
CA THR A 238 -7.58 -4.80 3.79
C THR A 238 -6.63 -5.90 4.26
N GLY A 239 -6.78 -7.12 3.75
CA GLY A 239 -5.90 -8.22 4.08
C GLY A 239 -5.89 -9.31 3.02
N SER A 240 -4.80 -10.06 2.95
CA SER A 240 -4.68 -11.23 2.10
C SER A 240 -3.92 -12.35 2.79
N SER A 241 -4.26 -13.58 2.45
CA SER A 241 -3.53 -14.77 2.88
C SER A 241 -3.44 -15.77 1.73
N THR A 242 -2.29 -16.43 1.59
CA THR A 242 -2.08 -17.41 0.52
C THR A 242 -1.84 -18.79 1.13
N SER A 243 -2.62 -19.77 0.66
CA SER A 243 -2.48 -21.18 1.03
C SER A 243 -2.89 -22.06 -0.14
N SER A 244 -2.14 -23.15 -0.37
CA SER A 244 -2.44 -24.18 -1.38
C SER A 244 -2.74 -23.61 -2.79
N GLY A 245 -1.99 -22.61 -3.23
CA GLY A 245 -2.15 -22.04 -4.56
C GLY A 245 -3.35 -21.07 -4.71
N VAL A 246 -3.98 -20.70 -3.59
CA VAL A 246 -5.08 -19.74 -3.57
C VAL A 246 -4.73 -18.58 -2.65
N THR A 247 -4.91 -17.36 -3.14
CA THR A 247 -4.87 -16.13 -2.35
C THR A 247 -6.30 -15.77 -1.97
N THR A 248 -6.56 -15.65 -0.67
CA THR A 248 -7.85 -15.19 -0.14
C THR A 248 -7.71 -13.74 0.29
N LEU A 249 -8.47 -12.86 -0.33
CA LEU A 249 -8.58 -11.45 0.03
C LEU A 249 -9.67 -11.30 1.08
N THR A 250 -9.44 -10.48 2.11
CA THR A 250 -10.35 -10.24 3.24
C THR A 250 -10.55 -8.75 3.47
N GLY A 251 -11.60 -8.39 4.23
CA GLY A 251 -11.97 -6.98 4.44
C GLY A 251 -12.36 -6.31 3.13
N ILE A 252 -13.22 -6.99 2.36
CA ILE A 252 -13.61 -6.60 1.00
C ILE A 252 -14.62 -5.45 1.04
N THR A 253 -14.35 -4.40 0.27
CA THR A 253 -15.33 -3.35 -0.06
C THR A 253 -15.54 -3.37 -1.56
N ARG A 254 -16.71 -3.79 -2.00
CA ARG A 254 -17.12 -3.82 -3.41
C ARG A 254 -17.76 -2.50 -3.82
N CYS A 255 -17.83 -2.24 -5.12
CA CYS A 255 -18.39 -1.02 -5.70
C CYS A 255 -17.73 0.26 -5.15
N ALA A 256 -16.43 0.21 -4.86
CA ALA A 256 -15.66 1.34 -4.37
C ALA A 256 -15.61 2.50 -5.38
N ASP A 257 -15.84 2.19 -6.65
CA ASP A 257 -15.95 3.14 -7.77
C ASP A 257 -17.34 3.78 -7.93
N GLY A 258 -18.26 3.50 -7.00
CA GLY A 258 -19.63 4.05 -7.01
C GLY A 258 -20.61 3.29 -7.89
N LEU A 259 -20.29 2.08 -8.34
CA LEU A 259 -21.24 1.22 -9.03
C LEU A 259 -22.42 0.89 -8.11
N SER A 260 -23.64 0.89 -8.66
CA SER A 260 -24.87 0.62 -7.91
C SER A 260 -25.10 -0.86 -7.64
N ALA A 261 -24.46 -1.77 -8.38
CA ALA A 261 -24.53 -3.21 -8.21
C ALA A 261 -23.24 -3.87 -8.73
N GLY A 262 -22.56 -4.60 -7.85
CA GLY A 262 -21.42 -5.41 -8.24
C GLY A 262 -21.86 -6.66 -9.01
N PRO A 263 -21.24 -6.97 -10.16
CA PRO A 263 -21.54 -8.19 -10.92
C PRO A 263 -21.08 -9.46 -10.16
N SER A 264 -21.53 -10.62 -10.63
CA SER A 264 -20.96 -11.91 -10.21
C SER A 264 -19.78 -12.23 -11.11
N TYR A 265 -18.69 -12.77 -10.56
CA TYR A 265 -17.54 -13.17 -11.32
C TYR A 265 -17.39 -14.69 -11.37
N ALA A 266 -17.21 -15.22 -12.56
CA ALA A 266 -16.97 -16.63 -12.78
C ALA A 266 -15.52 -17.02 -12.40
N VAL A 267 -15.31 -18.32 -12.18
CA VAL A 267 -13.94 -18.86 -12.08
C VAL A 267 -13.21 -18.58 -13.40
N GLY A 268 -11.96 -18.12 -13.30
CA GLY A 268 -11.15 -17.77 -14.46
C GLY A 268 -11.24 -16.29 -14.86
N THR A 269 -12.18 -15.50 -14.31
CA THR A 269 -12.25 -14.04 -14.57
C THR A 269 -10.92 -13.38 -14.23
N PRO A 270 -10.34 -12.58 -15.13
CA PRO A 270 -9.08 -11.89 -14.90
C PRO A 270 -9.17 -10.86 -13.79
N VAL A 271 -8.12 -10.77 -13.01
CA VAL A 271 -7.97 -9.82 -11.91
C VAL A 271 -6.65 -9.09 -12.05
N THR A 272 -6.70 -7.77 -12.08
CA THR A 272 -5.51 -6.92 -12.07
C THR A 272 -5.45 -6.10 -10.78
N PRO A 273 -4.25 -5.75 -10.27
CA PRO A 273 -4.15 -4.77 -9.20
C PRO A 273 -4.48 -3.38 -9.78
N VAL A 274 -5.24 -2.59 -9.05
CA VAL A 274 -5.45 -1.18 -9.38
C VAL A 274 -4.29 -0.38 -8.83
N LEU A 275 -3.64 0.32 -9.72
CA LEU A 275 -2.57 1.23 -9.40
C LEU A 275 -2.93 2.67 -9.55
N PHE A 276 -3.93 2.91 -10.37
CA PHE A 276 -4.27 4.20 -10.88
C PHE A 276 -5.79 4.29 -10.87
N ASN A 277 -6.30 5.43 -10.46
CA ASN A 277 -7.72 5.69 -10.57
C ASN A 277 -8.10 5.77 -12.07
N ASP A 278 -8.82 4.77 -12.53
CA ASP A 278 -9.09 4.51 -13.95
C ASP A 278 -10.07 5.52 -14.58
N ALA A 279 -10.69 6.36 -13.77
CA ALA A 279 -11.67 7.36 -14.24
C ALA A 279 -11.04 8.55 -14.97
N SER A 280 -9.72 8.66 -15.01
CA SER A 280 -9.03 9.73 -15.74
C SER A 280 -7.76 9.19 -16.39
N THR A 281 -7.44 9.69 -17.56
CA THR A 281 -6.15 9.47 -18.25
C THR A 281 -4.93 9.96 -17.43
N ASN A 282 -5.15 10.39 -16.20
CA ASN A 282 -4.15 10.85 -15.26
C ASN A 282 -3.79 9.73 -14.32
N TYR A 283 -2.61 9.18 -14.49
CA TYR A 283 -2.06 8.16 -13.60
C TYR A 283 -1.81 8.74 -12.21
N GLU A 284 -2.46 8.18 -11.21
CA GLU A 284 -2.27 8.55 -9.81
C GLU A 284 -1.36 7.52 -9.11
N THR A 285 -0.34 8.01 -8.44
CA THR A 285 0.55 7.19 -7.62
C THR A 285 0.37 7.55 -6.16
N GLN A 286 0.14 6.56 -5.33
CA GLN A 286 0.04 6.76 -3.90
C GLN A 286 1.43 6.68 -3.26
N ILE A 287 1.80 7.73 -2.57
CA ILE A 287 3.04 7.85 -1.80
C ILE A 287 2.69 7.79 -0.33
N ASN A 288 3.31 6.89 0.41
CA ASN A 288 3.25 6.83 1.86
C ASN A 288 4.59 7.30 2.42
N SER A 289 4.56 8.22 3.35
CA SER A 289 5.75 8.69 4.05
C SER A 289 5.58 8.57 5.55
N THR A 290 6.52 7.91 6.20
CA THR A 290 6.55 7.77 7.65
C THR A 290 7.74 8.54 8.20
N GLY A 291 7.47 9.58 8.98
CA GLY A 291 8.46 10.31 9.76
C GLY A 291 8.63 9.69 11.14
N THR A 292 9.87 9.58 11.62
CA THR A 292 10.20 9.01 12.92
C THR A 292 11.18 9.92 13.68
N VAL A 293 10.85 10.23 14.94
CA VAL A 293 11.71 10.97 15.86
C VAL A 293 11.67 10.26 17.21
N GLY A 294 12.82 9.75 17.68
CA GLY A 294 12.88 8.92 18.87
C GLY A 294 11.98 7.68 18.73
N ASN A 295 11.01 7.55 19.64
CA ASN A 295 10.03 6.45 19.64
C ASN A 295 8.70 6.84 18.98
N THR A 296 8.58 8.05 18.45
CA THR A 296 7.34 8.56 17.87
C THR A 296 7.42 8.50 16.36
N SER A 297 6.39 7.94 15.72
CA SER A 297 6.25 7.89 14.27
C SER A 297 4.90 8.45 13.82
N ARG A 298 4.88 9.11 12.65
CA ARG A 298 3.68 9.59 11.96
C ARG A 298 3.77 9.21 10.50
N THR A 299 2.64 8.78 9.95
CA THR A 299 2.55 8.42 8.54
C THR A 299 1.57 9.34 7.84
N GLU A 300 2.01 9.93 6.74
CA GLU A 300 1.23 10.72 5.82
C GLU A 300 1.14 10.01 4.47
N GLN A 301 0.03 10.23 3.78
CA GLN A 301 -0.25 9.64 2.48
C GLN A 301 -0.67 10.73 1.50
N LYS A 302 -0.10 10.71 0.31
CA LYS A 302 -0.43 11.64 -0.76
C LYS A 302 -0.62 10.88 -2.07
N THR A 303 -1.68 11.22 -2.78
CA THR A 303 -1.86 10.78 -4.16
C THR A 303 -1.27 11.84 -5.07
N VAL A 304 -0.37 11.44 -5.95
CA VAL A 304 0.29 12.31 -6.92
C VAL A 304 -0.14 11.91 -8.31
N GLN A 305 -0.70 12.85 -9.06
CA GLN A 305 -1.01 12.67 -10.47
C GLN A 305 0.28 12.81 -11.29
N ARG A 306 0.47 11.89 -12.21
CA ARG A 306 1.55 12.02 -13.20
C ARG A 306 1.11 12.99 -14.29
N PRO A 307 1.99 13.92 -14.67
CA PRO A 307 1.72 14.80 -15.80
C PRO A 307 1.68 14.05 -17.13
#